data_8dbbda793d7c680a789855d0fe26f232
#
_entry.id   8dbbda793d7c680a789855d0fe26f232
#
_cell.length_a   1.000
_cell.length_b   1.000
_cell.length_c   1.000
_cell.angle_alpha   90.00
_cell.angle_beta   90.00
_cell.angle_gamma   90.00
#
_symmetry.space_group_name_H-M   'P 1'
#
loop_
_entity.id
_entity.type
_entity.pdbx_description
1 polymer ?
#
loop_
_entity_poly.entity_id
_entity_poly.type
_entity_poly.pdbx_seq_one_letter_code
_entity_poly.pdbx_strand_id
1 'polypeptide(L)'
;MQGTMPPVSLINLIQRSYPMKKLIAIALACLLLAGCSAKSPDAPGSGSQSSSVSTSASGSQSAAQSEFTAEDLFGILPDTFVFSSGVGAWDTQVSIAPDGSFAGTYHDSDMGGTGEGYPNGTEYICEFSGQFSQPTQVDDHTWSVQLESLSYDGTPETEEIRDGIRYVCSTPYGIEGGQEFLIYLPFTPVADLPEGFRSWVGSQLVDADNNQLAELPFYGLYNVTTQEGFSGLF
;
A
#
# COMPACT_ATOMS: atom_id res chain seq x y z
N MET A 1 0.08 18.30 -64.31
CA MET A 1 -0.82 17.29 -63.71
C MET A 1 -0.69 17.43 -62.18
N GLN A 2 -1.68 18.08 -61.60
CA GLN A 2 -1.72 18.32 -60.16
C GLN A 2 -2.46 17.15 -59.51
N GLY A 3 -1.72 16.40 -58.64
CA GLY A 3 -2.30 15.35 -57.83
C GLY A 3 -2.81 15.94 -56.52
N THR A 4 -4.13 15.94 -56.35
CA THR A 4 -4.79 16.31 -55.11
C THR A 4 -4.61 15.24 -54.05
N MET A 5 -4.07 15.61 -52.88
CA MET A 5 -4.07 14.77 -51.67
C MET A 5 -5.49 14.59 -51.12
N PRO A 6 -5.87 13.40 -50.65
CA PRO A 6 -7.14 13.21 -49.96
C PRO A 6 -7.06 13.76 -48.54
N PRO A 7 -8.20 14.15 -47.93
CA PRO A 7 -8.26 14.75 -46.62
C PRO A 7 -7.96 13.72 -45.54
N VAL A 8 -7.18 14.17 -44.57
CA VAL A 8 -6.86 13.45 -43.34
C VAL A 8 -8.15 13.19 -42.55
N SER A 9 -8.54 11.93 -42.45
CA SER A 9 -9.68 11.48 -41.64
C SER A 9 -9.33 11.63 -40.17
N LEU A 10 -10.20 12.31 -39.41
CA LEU A 10 -10.12 12.45 -37.97
C LEU A 10 -10.08 11.04 -37.31
N ILE A 11 -8.99 10.73 -36.69
CA ILE A 11 -8.88 9.56 -35.82
C ILE A 11 -9.70 9.84 -34.57
N ASN A 12 -10.76 9.06 -34.37
CA ASN A 12 -11.55 9.04 -33.16
C ASN A 12 -10.66 8.73 -31.96
N LEU A 13 -10.49 9.72 -31.09
CA LEU A 13 -10.03 9.49 -29.70
C LEU A 13 -11.06 8.60 -29.02
N ILE A 14 -10.78 7.33 -28.91
CA ILE A 14 -11.51 6.45 -28.00
C ILE A 14 -11.02 6.81 -26.59
N GLN A 15 -11.72 7.73 -25.95
CA GLN A 15 -11.64 7.92 -24.50
C GLN A 15 -12.07 6.61 -23.85
N ARG A 16 -11.11 5.88 -23.33
CA ARG A 16 -11.36 4.77 -22.43
C ARG A 16 -11.84 5.38 -21.12
N SER A 17 -13.16 5.54 -20.99
CA SER A 17 -13.81 5.97 -19.76
C SER A 17 -13.63 4.87 -18.72
N TYR A 18 -12.75 5.07 -17.76
CA TYR A 18 -12.78 4.30 -16.50
C TYR A 18 -14.13 4.58 -15.83
N PRO A 19 -14.86 3.57 -15.38
CA PRO A 19 -16.11 3.79 -14.68
C PRO A 19 -15.81 4.47 -13.34
N MET A 20 -16.10 5.77 -13.25
CA MET A 20 -16.18 6.46 -11.96
C MET A 20 -17.19 5.75 -11.08
N LYS A 21 -16.72 5.05 -10.07
CA LYS A 21 -17.56 4.51 -9.00
C LYS A 21 -18.27 5.69 -8.32
N LYS A 22 -19.58 5.62 -8.32
CA LYS A 22 -20.51 6.63 -7.80
C LYS A 22 -20.17 6.96 -6.34
N LEU A 23 -19.86 8.23 -6.07
CA LEU A 23 -19.84 8.80 -4.73
C LEU A 23 -21.26 8.71 -4.14
N ILE A 24 -21.47 7.83 -3.19
CA ILE A 24 -22.66 7.82 -2.33
C ILE A 24 -22.36 8.76 -1.19
N ALA A 25 -22.95 9.95 -1.25
CA ALA A 25 -22.99 10.88 -0.13
C ALA A 25 -23.94 10.34 0.93
N ILE A 26 -23.41 9.83 2.04
CA ILE A 26 -24.21 9.51 3.24
C ILE A 26 -24.27 10.78 4.09
N ALA A 27 -25.46 11.36 4.12
CA ALA A 27 -25.80 12.47 5.00
C ALA A 27 -25.89 11.97 6.46
N LEU A 28 -24.99 12.43 7.31
CA LEU A 28 -24.98 12.15 8.76
C LEU A 28 -25.98 13.05 9.45
N ALA A 29 -27.08 12.51 9.92
CA ALA A 29 -28.04 13.21 10.77
C ALA A 29 -27.53 13.23 12.22
N CYS A 30 -27.18 14.42 12.72
CA CYS A 30 -26.89 14.66 14.13
C CYS A 30 -28.17 14.62 14.96
N LEU A 31 -28.23 13.69 15.93
CA LEU A 31 -29.20 13.79 17.05
C LEU A 31 -28.44 14.17 18.32
N LEU A 32 -28.71 15.41 18.78
CA LEU A 32 -28.32 15.91 20.07
C LEU A 32 -29.31 15.42 21.14
N LEU A 33 -28.81 14.75 22.17
CA LEU A 33 -29.53 14.58 23.42
C LEU A 33 -28.70 15.12 24.59
N ALA A 34 -29.13 16.24 25.09
CA ALA A 34 -28.67 16.84 26.33
C ALA A 34 -29.35 16.16 27.53
N GLY A 35 -28.60 15.89 28.57
CA GLY A 35 -29.12 15.40 29.84
C GLY A 35 -28.23 15.84 31.00
N CYS A 36 -28.73 16.79 31.78
CA CYS A 36 -28.09 17.45 32.91
C CYS A 36 -28.22 16.71 34.23
N SER A 37 -27.34 17.10 35.18
CA SER A 37 -27.49 17.27 36.64
C SER A 37 -27.20 16.05 37.52
N ALA A 38 -26.58 16.17 38.63
CA ALA A 38 -26.00 17.16 39.52
C ALA A 38 -25.59 16.47 40.83
N LYS A 39 -24.63 17.03 41.51
CA LYS A 39 -24.42 17.27 42.93
C LYS A 39 -23.49 16.38 43.73
N SER A 40 -22.39 17.00 44.13
CA SER A 40 -21.64 16.79 45.41
C SER A 40 -22.53 17.15 46.61
N PRO A 41 -22.22 16.81 47.89
CA PRO A 41 -21.00 17.29 48.55
C PRO A 41 -20.40 16.37 49.67
N ASP A 42 -19.25 16.80 50.16
CA ASP A 42 -18.69 16.89 51.52
C ASP A 42 -17.60 15.90 51.97
N ALA A 43 -16.46 16.52 52.22
CA ALA A 43 -15.39 16.08 53.13
C ALA A 43 -15.79 16.39 54.60
N PRO A 44 -15.03 16.10 55.67
CA PRO A 44 -13.58 16.04 55.84
C PRO A 44 -13.06 14.93 56.84
N GLY A 45 -11.72 14.76 56.93
CA GLY A 45 -11.17 13.97 58.04
C GLY A 45 -9.64 13.79 57.98
N SER A 46 -8.99 14.64 58.70
CA SER A 46 -7.55 14.74 59.05
C SER A 46 -6.97 13.52 59.71
N GLY A 47 -5.65 13.26 59.50
CA GLY A 47 -4.88 12.31 60.29
C GLY A 47 -3.44 12.10 59.77
N SER A 48 -2.52 12.93 60.27
CA SER A 48 -1.05 12.71 60.19
C SER A 48 -0.61 11.41 60.82
N GLN A 49 0.36 10.74 60.25
CA GLN A 49 1.64 10.47 60.93
C GLN A 49 2.69 9.81 60.04
N SER A 50 3.85 10.35 60.18
CA SER A 50 5.16 9.97 59.67
C SER A 50 5.61 8.57 60.15
N SER A 51 6.23 7.81 59.27
CA SER A 51 7.32 6.87 59.69
C SER A 51 8.18 6.53 58.47
N SER A 52 9.40 6.99 58.50
CA SER A 52 10.52 6.64 57.66
C SER A 52 10.94 5.19 57.91
N VAL A 53 11.04 4.37 56.88
CA VAL A 53 11.89 3.20 56.83
C VAL A 53 12.63 3.16 55.50
N SER A 54 13.92 3.39 55.58
CA SER A 54 14.89 3.09 54.54
C SER A 54 14.99 1.58 54.38
N THR A 55 14.83 1.09 53.14
CA THR A 55 15.33 -0.26 52.83
C THR A 55 15.77 -0.30 51.38
N SER A 56 17.06 -0.37 51.23
CA SER A 56 17.88 -1.05 50.23
C SER A 56 17.38 -1.19 48.82
N ALA A 57 18.08 -0.51 47.93
CA ALA A 57 18.14 -0.75 46.51
C ALA A 57 18.36 -2.23 46.20
N SER A 58 17.37 -2.88 45.62
CA SER A 58 17.56 -4.08 44.84
C SER A 58 17.54 -3.61 43.39
N GLY A 59 18.72 -3.52 42.80
CA GLY A 59 18.85 -3.23 41.38
C GLY A 59 18.25 -4.36 40.56
N SER A 60 17.01 -4.20 40.12
CA SER A 60 16.54 -4.89 38.96
C SER A 60 17.20 -4.20 37.76
N GLN A 61 18.25 -4.85 37.24
CA GLN A 61 18.64 -4.62 35.86
C GLN A 61 17.44 -5.06 34.99
N SER A 62 16.59 -4.11 34.66
CA SER A 62 15.74 -4.21 33.49
C SER A 62 16.71 -4.37 32.31
N ALA A 63 16.78 -5.57 31.76
CA ALA A 63 17.35 -5.74 30.44
C ALA A 63 16.61 -4.71 29.55
N ALA A 64 17.34 -3.71 29.06
CA ALA A 64 16.83 -2.82 28.05
C ALA A 64 16.46 -3.73 26.87
N GLN A 65 15.18 -4.02 26.71
CA GLN A 65 14.64 -4.44 25.43
C GLN A 65 14.96 -3.26 24.51
N SER A 66 15.82 -3.45 23.53
CA SER A 66 16.01 -2.46 22.48
C SER A 66 14.64 -2.30 21.85
N GLU A 67 14.04 -1.14 22.01
CA GLU A 67 12.79 -0.81 21.35
C GLU A 67 13.05 -0.93 19.85
N PHE A 68 12.17 -1.65 19.14
CA PHE A 68 12.18 -1.75 17.69
C PHE A 68 11.95 -0.34 17.14
N THR A 69 12.88 0.13 16.36
CA THR A 69 12.89 1.53 15.87
C THR A 69 12.52 1.61 14.40
N ALA A 70 12.25 2.82 13.93
CA ALA A 70 12.02 3.10 12.51
C ALA A 70 13.19 2.66 11.62
N GLU A 71 14.43 2.75 12.12
CA GLU A 71 15.64 2.33 11.40
C GLU A 71 15.72 0.81 11.23
N ASP A 72 15.11 0.05 12.16
CA ASP A 72 15.10 -1.41 12.11
C ASP A 72 14.06 -1.95 11.12
N LEU A 73 12.97 -1.20 10.84
CA LEU A 73 11.84 -1.67 10.05
C LEU A 73 12.26 -2.14 8.66
N PHE A 74 12.92 -1.29 7.88
CA PHE A 74 13.31 -1.63 6.51
C PHE A 74 14.25 -2.84 6.45
N GLY A 75 15.03 -3.08 7.52
CA GLY A 75 15.96 -4.20 7.62
C GLY A 75 15.30 -5.57 7.82
N ILE A 76 14.00 -5.60 8.17
CA ILE A 76 13.26 -6.84 8.41
C ILE A 76 12.15 -7.10 7.38
N LEU A 77 11.99 -6.21 6.40
CA LEU A 77 10.99 -6.38 5.36
C LEU A 77 11.31 -7.61 4.49
N PRO A 78 10.32 -8.18 3.82
CA PRO A 78 10.52 -9.28 2.89
C PRO A 78 11.33 -8.81 1.67
N ASP A 79 11.96 -9.77 0.97
CA ASP A 79 12.75 -9.49 -0.22
C ASP A 79 11.94 -8.78 -1.30
N THR A 80 10.65 -9.11 -1.40
CA THR A 80 9.76 -8.56 -2.44
C THR A 80 8.33 -8.41 -1.93
N PHE A 81 7.71 -7.28 -2.25
CA PHE A 81 6.26 -7.08 -2.19
C PHE A 81 5.66 -7.28 -3.56
N VAL A 82 4.54 -8.01 -3.65
CA VAL A 82 3.86 -8.30 -4.92
C VAL A 82 2.42 -7.80 -4.88
N PHE A 83 2.04 -7.08 -5.91
CA PHE A 83 0.68 -6.64 -6.20
C PHE A 83 0.23 -7.24 -7.54
N SER A 84 -0.82 -8.04 -7.53
CA SER A 84 -1.29 -8.74 -8.73
C SER A 84 -2.76 -9.13 -8.63
N SER A 85 -3.35 -9.53 -9.76
CA SER A 85 -4.68 -10.16 -9.78
C SER A 85 -4.69 -11.60 -9.28
N GLY A 86 -3.51 -12.22 -9.06
CA GLY A 86 -3.38 -13.62 -8.67
C GLY A 86 -3.50 -14.63 -9.80
N VAL A 87 -3.80 -14.20 -11.04
CA VAL A 87 -3.94 -15.08 -12.22
C VAL A 87 -2.77 -14.97 -13.22
N GLY A 88 -1.75 -14.15 -12.89
CA GLY A 88 -0.48 -14.11 -13.62
C GLY A 88 -0.47 -13.28 -14.92
N ALA A 89 -1.56 -12.56 -15.25
CA ALA A 89 -1.58 -11.70 -16.42
C ALA A 89 -0.77 -10.42 -16.22
N TRP A 90 -0.75 -9.92 -15.00
CA TRP A 90 0.00 -8.72 -14.60
C TRP A 90 0.44 -8.80 -13.14
N ASP A 91 1.55 -8.18 -12.84
CA ASP A 91 1.98 -7.90 -11.47
C ASP A 91 2.87 -6.65 -11.40
N THR A 92 2.98 -6.11 -10.18
CA THR A 92 3.98 -5.14 -9.76
C THR A 92 4.78 -5.75 -8.61
N GLN A 93 6.09 -5.78 -8.75
CA GLN A 93 7.01 -6.27 -7.74
C GLN A 93 7.86 -5.12 -7.22
N VAL A 94 8.03 -5.02 -5.90
CA VAL A 94 8.80 -3.96 -5.23
C VAL A 94 9.72 -4.57 -4.19
N SER A 95 11.01 -4.24 -4.25
CA SER A 95 11.99 -4.55 -3.21
C SER A 95 12.43 -3.26 -2.52
N ILE A 96 12.38 -3.22 -1.19
CA ILE A 96 12.73 -2.05 -0.38
C ILE A 96 14.03 -2.34 0.36
N ALA A 97 15.03 -1.49 0.17
CA ALA A 97 16.32 -1.59 0.84
C ALA A 97 16.27 -0.99 2.26
N PRO A 98 17.25 -1.33 3.15
CA PRO A 98 17.30 -0.82 4.52
C PRO A 98 17.37 0.70 4.67
N ASP A 99 17.78 1.42 3.64
CA ASP A 99 17.82 2.88 3.61
C ASP A 99 16.53 3.53 3.09
N GLY A 100 15.50 2.70 2.81
CA GLY A 100 14.21 3.13 2.27
C GLY A 100 14.20 3.37 0.77
N SER A 101 15.35 3.21 0.07
CA SER A 101 15.35 3.16 -1.39
C SER A 101 14.62 1.90 -1.86
N PHE A 102 13.95 1.99 -3.00
CA PHE A 102 13.27 0.84 -3.57
C PHE A 102 13.48 0.74 -5.06
N ALA A 103 13.36 -0.48 -5.58
CA ALA A 103 13.31 -0.75 -7.01
C ALA A 103 12.22 -1.79 -7.29
N GLY A 104 11.70 -1.78 -8.51
CA GLY A 104 10.65 -2.71 -8.87
C GLY A 104 10.41 -2.82 -10.36
N THR A 105 9.50 -3.72 -10.71
CA THR A 105 9.05 -3.97 -12.08
C THR A 105 7.54 -4.06 -12.12
N TYR A 106 6.97 -3.62 -13.21
CA TYR A 106 5.57 -3.86 -13.56
C TYR A 106 5.50 -4.50 -14.94
N HIS A 107 4.62 -5.46 -15.09
CA HIS A 107 4.26 -6.00 -16.39
C HIS A 107 2.75 -6.28 -16.47
N ASP A 108 2.19 -6.20 -17.68
CA ASP A 108 0.82 -6.60 -17.99
C ASP A 108 0.77 -7.12 -19.43
N SER A 109 0.25 -8.34 -19.60
CA SER A 109 0.19 -9.05 -20.87
C SER A 109 -1.21 -8.98 -21.48
N ASP A 110 -1.36 -8.31 -22.62
CA ASP A 110 -2.57 -8.32 -23.45
C ASP A 110 -2.38 -9.19 -24.69
N MET A 111 -2.71 -10.47 -24.55
CA MET A 111 -2.62 -11.45 -25.64
C MET A 111 -3.60 -11.17 -26.79
N GLY A 112 -4.63 -10.35 -26.56
CA GLY A 112 -5.60 -9.91 -27.58
C GLY A 112 -5.19 -8.63 -28.31
N GLY A 113 -4.23 -7.89 -27.74
CA GLY A 113 -3.70 -6.64 -28.29
C GLY A 113 -2.75 -6.84 -29.46
N THR A 114 -3.20 -7.47 -30.54
CA THR A 114 -2.39 -7.83 -31.70
C THR A 114 -2.54 -6.85 -32.87
N GLY A 115 -1.55 -6.86 -33.79
CA GLY A 115 -1.57 -6.03 -35.01
C GLY A 115 -0.53 -6.41 -36.02
N GLU A 116 -0.35 -5.58 -37.04
CA GLU A 116 0.66 -5.79 -38.07
C GLU A 116 2.06 -5.69 -37.45
N GLY A 117 2.84 -6.76 -37.54
CA GLY A 117 4.18 -6.86 -36.96
C GLY A 117 4.24 -7.38 -35.53
N TYR A 118 3.10 -7.46 -34.81
CA TYR A 118 3.04 -8.02 -33.45
C TYR A 118 1.85 -8.98 -33.26
N PRO A 119 1.87 -10.14 -33.93
CA PRO A 119 0.79 -11.13 -33.84
C PRO A 119 0.72 -11.84 -32.48
N ASN A 120 1.75 -11.71 -31.63
CA ASN A 120 1.88 -12.41 -30.35
C ASN A 120 1.37 -11.61 -29.15
N GLY A 121 0.76 -10.43 -29.37
CA GLY A 121 0.19 -9.63 -28.30
C GLY A 121 0.97 -8.37 -27.96
N THR A 122 0.57 -7.74 -26.88
CA THR A 122 1.19 -6.52 -26.32
C THR A 122 1.59 -6.77 -24.88
N GLU A 123 2.79 -6.33 -24.50
CA GLU A 123 3.32 -6.31 -23.14
C GLU A 123 3.49 -4.86 -22.70
N TYR A 124 2.84 -4.50 -21.59
CA TYR A 124 3.07 -3.24 -20.90
C TYR A 124 4.12 -3.49 -19.83
N ILE A 125 5.20 -2.74 -19.85
CA ILE A 125 6.35 -2.94 -18.96
C ILE A 125 6.80 -1.63 -18.33
N CYS A 126 7.28 -1.71 -17.09
CA CYS A 126 7.93 -0.60 -16.40
C CYS A 126 8.99 -1.14 -15.44
N GLU A 127 10.21 -0.67 -15.56
CA GLU A 127 11.21 -0.76 -14.50
C GLU A 127 11.23 0.57 -13.76
N PHE A 128 11.22 0.54 -12.43
CA PHE A 128 11.13 1.76 -11.63
C PHE A 128 11.97 1.69 -10.37
N SER A 129 12.28 2.86 -9.83
CA SER A 129 12.97 3.01 -8.57
C SER A 129 12.52 4.28 -7.87
N GLY A 130 12.80 4.38 -6.58
CA GLY A 130 12.41 5.55 -5.81
C GLY A 130 12.94 5.52 -4.39
N GLN A 131 12.37 6.41 -3.57
CA GLN A 131 12.72 6.57 -2.18
C GLN A 131 11.47 6.76 -1.34
N PHE A 132 11.37 6.01 -0.26
CA PHE A 132 10.46 6.27 0.83
C PHE A 132 11.13 7.10 1.93
N SER A 133 10.35 7.90 2.62
CA SER A 133 10.79 8.61 3.83
C SER A 133 11.14 7.64 4.95
N GLN A 134 11.74 8.14 6.01
CA GLN A 134 11.87 7.37 7.26
C GLN A 134 10.46 6.95 7.74
N PRO A 135 10.31 5.69 8.21
CA PRO A 135 9.04 5.20 8.71
C PRO A 135 8.60 5.94 9.98
N THR A 136 7.29 6.15 10.10
CA THR A 136 6.66 6.67 11.32
C THR A 136 5.70 5.61 11.85
N GLN A 137 5.85 5.21 13.10
CA GLN A 137 4.96 4.24 13.72
C GLN A 137 3.56 4.84 13.91
N VAL A 138 2.54 4.13 13.43
CA VAL A 138 1.13 4.49 13.56
C VAL A 138 0.51 3.77 14.75
N ASP A 139 0.79 2.47 14.87
CA ASP A 139 0.40 1.60 15.99
C ASP A 139 1.41 0.44 16.15
N ASP A 140 1.09 -0.54 16.99
CA ASP A 140 2.00 -1.66 17.30
C ASP A 140 2.36 -2.54 16.09
N HIS A 141 1.53 -2.50 15.02
CA HIS A 141 1.70 -3.35 13.82
C HIS A 141 1.73 -2.56 12.52
N THR A 142 1.58 -1.24 12.56
CA THR A 142 1.42 -0.39 11.38
C THR A 142 2.42 0.75 11.37
N TRP A 143 3.08 0.93 10.23
CA TRP A 143 4.02 2.03 9.97
C TRP A 143 3.59 2.79 8.72
N SER A 144 3.82 4.10 8.72
CA SER A 144 3.58 4.99 7.57
C SER A 144 4.89 5.46 6.98
N VAL A 145 4.97 5.48 5.65
CA VAL A 145 6.06 6.08 4.88
C VAL A 145 5.49 6.99 3.79
N GLN A 146 6.21 8.06 3.44
CA GLN A 146 5.85 8.95 2.34
C GLN A 146 6.69 8.61 1.11
N LEU A 147 6.09 8.65 -0.07
CA LEU A 147 6.81 8.54 -1.34
C LEU A 147 7.54 9.86 -1.62
N GLU A 148 8.86 9.88 -1.48
CA GLU A 148 9.69 11.08 -1.70
C GLU A 148 10.09 11.26 -3.16
N SER A 149 10.35 10.14 -3.85
CA SER A 149 10.68 10.17 -5.28
C SER A 149 10.26 8.87 -5.96
N LEU A 150 9.93 8.98 -7.24
CA LEU A 150 9.64 7.88 -8.14
C LEU A 150 10.24 8.21 -9.51
N SER A 151 10.99 7.28 -10.07
CA SER A 151 11.55 7.35 -11.40
C SER A 151 11.34 6.01 -12.09
N TYR A 152 11.09 6.02 -13.38
CA TYR A 152 10.96 4.81 -14.18
C TYR A 152 11.76 4.93 -15.47
N ASP A 153 12.20 3.77 -15.96
CA ASP A 153 12.99 3.69 -17.17
C ASP A 153 12.09 3.88 -18.41
N GLY A 154 12.60 4.68 -19.35
CA GLY A 154 11.85 5.00 -20.56
C GLY A 154 10.84 6.13 -20.37
N THR A 155 10.14 6.41 -21.43
CA THR A 155 9.05 7.40 -21.45
C THR A 155 7.73 6.65 -21.58
N PRO A 156 6.76 6.83 -20.68
CA PRO A 156 5.45 6.20 -20.80
C PRO A 156 4.82 6.41 -22.19
N GLU A 157 4.09 5.40 -22.66
CA GLU A 157 3.44 5.33 -23.99
C GLU A 157 4.40 5.20 -25.19
N THR A 158 5.72 5.13 -24.97
CA THR A 158 6.62 4.74 -26.05
C THR A 158 6.54 3.24 -26.30
N GLU A 159 6.66 2.83 -27.56
CA GLU A 159 6.50 1.43 -27.94
C GLU A 159 7.64 0.93 -28.83
N GLU A 160 7.93 -0.36 -28.72
CA GLU A 160 8.86 -1.11 -29.58
C GLU A 160 8.24 -2.44 -29.95
N ILE A 161 8.35 -2.82 -31.23
CA ILE A 161 7.96 -4.17 -31.67
C ILE A 161 9.22 -5.02 -31.78
N ARG A 162 9.23 -6.15 -31.05
CA ARG A 162 10.33 -7.08 -31.01
C ARG A 162 9.79 -8.52 -30.92
N ASP A 163 10.27 -9.40 -31.75
CA ASP A 163 9.89 -10.83 -31.82
C ASP A 163 8.38 -11.08 -31.96
N GLY A 164 7.68 -10.16 -32.66
CA GLY A 164 6.24 -10.26 -32.85
C GLY A 164 5.40 -9.86 -31.65
N ILE A 165 5.99 -9.22 -30.64
CA ILE A 165 5.33 -8.64 -29.47
C ILE A 165 5.53 -7.13 -29.51
N ARG A 166 4.50 -6.37 -29.20
CA ARG A 166 4.56 -4.94 -28.97
C ARG A 166 4.82 -4.68 -27.47
N TYR A 167 5.98 -4.13 -27.14
CA TYR A 167 6.31 -3.66 -25.80
C TYR A 167 5.94 -2.19 -25.67
N VAL A 168 5.19 -1.84 -24.65
CA VAL A 168 4.78 -0.48 -24.36
C VAL A 168 5.31 -0.08 -23.00
N CYS A 169 6.12 0.99 -22.93
CA CYS A 169 6.51 1.57 -21.65
C CYS A 169 5.27 2.07 -20.91
N SER A 170 5.11 1.65 -19.67
CA SER A 170 3.99 2.00 -18.80
C SER A 170 4.48 2.73 -17.55
N THR A 171 3.55 3.04 -16.66
CA THR A 171 3.83 3.52 -15.30
C THR A 171 3.60 2.37 -14.32
N PRO A 172 4.24 2.39 -13.13
CA PRO A 172 4.17 1.28 -12.19
C PRO A 172 2.81 1.24 -11.47
N TYR A 173 1.91 0.37 -11.92
CA TYR A 173 0.58 0.20 -11.33
C TYR A 173 0.69 -0.19 -9.85
N GLY A 174 -0.08 0.49 -8.99
CA GLY A 174 -0.06 0.33 -7.54
C GLY A 174 0.96 1.23 -6.80
N ILE A 175 1.95 1.77 -7.49
CA ILE A 175 2.93 2.72 -6.93
C ILE A 175 2.64 4.14 -7.43
N GLU A 176 2.38 4.31 -8.74
CA GLU A 176 2.10 5.60 -9.33
C GLU A 176 0.88 6.26 -8.66
N GLY A 177 0.97 7.59 -8.47
CA GLY A 177 -0.09 8.37 -7.80
C GLY A 177 -0.13 8.21 -6.28
N GLY A 178 0.69 7.31 -5.70
CA GLY A 178 0.84 7.17 -4.26
C GLY A 178 1.54 8.37 -3.64
N GLN A 179 1.13 8.74 -2.44
CA GLN A 179 1.81 9.73 -1.60
C GLN A 179 2.20 9.09 -0.27
N GLU A 180 1.24 8.47 0.39
CA GLU A 180 1.41 7.75 1.64
C GLU A 180 1.22 6.26 1.42
N PHE A 181 2.10 5.48 2.03
CA PHE A 181 2.02 4.04 2.08
C PHE A 181 2.03 3.56 3.53
N LEU A 182 1.22 2.55 3.83
CA LEU A 182 1.24 1.86 5.11
C LEU A 182 1.95 0.51 4.95
N ILE A 183 2.81 0.21 5.91
CA ILE A 183 3.49 -1.08 6.04
C ILE A 183 2.85 -1.80 7.22
N TYR A 184 2.21 -2.94 6.95
CA TYR A 184 1.62 -3.81 7.96
C TYR A 184 2.58 -4.94 8.30
N LEU A 185 2.83 -5.13 9.59
CA LEU A 185 3.62 -6.26 10.08
C LEU A 185 2.76 -7.54 10.11
N PRO A 186 3.37 -8.73 10.07
CA PRO A 186 2.66 -9.96 10.43
C PRO A 186 1.97 -9.83 11.79
N PHE A 187 0.86 -10.57 11.96
CA PHE A 187 0.00 -10.54 13.14
C PHE A 187 -0.84 -9.27 13.31
N THR A 188 -0.85 -8.35 12.34
CA THR A 188 -1.86 -7.27 12.30
C THR A 188 -3.24 -7.90 12.27
N PRO A 189 -4.19 -7.52 13.18
CA PRO A 189 -5.55 -8.03 13.13
C PRO A 189 -6.22 -7.72 11.78
N VAL A 190 -6.75 -8.74 11.10
CA VAL A 190 -7.39 -8.55 9.77
C VAL A 190 -8.58 -7.62 9.85
N ALA A 191 -9.25 -7.54 11.00
CA ALA A 191 -10.37 -6.63 11.22
C ALA A 191 -9.97 -5.14 11.17
N ASP A 192 -8.72 -4.81 11.49
CA ASP A 192 -8.20 -3.45 11.52
C ASP A 192 -7.68 -2.99 10.15
N LEU A 193 -7.49 -3.92 9.20
CA LEU A 193 -7.01 -3.62 7.86
C LEU A 193 -8.09 -2.91 7.02
N PRO A 194 -7.73 -1.90 6.20
CA PRO A 194 -8.65 -1.24 5.28
C PRO A 194 -9.29 -2.21 4.29
N GLU A 195 -10.55 -1.95 3.91
CA GLU A 195 -11.25 -2.76 2.91
C GLU A 195 -10.49 -2.80 1.57
N GLY A 196 -9.89 -1.68 1.15
CA GLY A 196 -9.05 -1.60 -0.06
C GLY A 196 -7.91 -2.62 -0.02
N PHE A 197 -7.13 -2.66 1.07
CA PHE A 197 -6.05 -3.63 1.22
C PHE A 197 -6.58 -5.07 1.20
N ARG A 198 -7.60 -5.36 2.04
CA ARG A 198 -8.18 -6.71 2.13
C ARG A 198 -8.75 -7.21 0.81
N SER A 199 -9.27 -6.33 -0.04
CA SER A 199 -9.83 -6.71 -1.34
C SER A 199 -8.76 -7.25 -2.30
N TRP A 200 -7.52 -6.75 -2.20
CA TRP A 200 -6.41 -7.21 -3.03
C TRP A 200 -5.75 -8.49 -2.54
N VAL A 201 -5.59 -8.63 -1.23
CA VAL A 201 -4.91 -9.79 -0.64
C VAL A 201 -5.89 -10.86 -0.10
N GLY A 202 -7.19 -10.73 -0.37
CA GLY A 202 -8.24 -11.52 0.26
C GLY A 202 -8.09 -13.04 0.10
N SER A 203 -7.57 -13.51 -1.03
CA SER A 203 -7.29 -14.95 -1.24
C SER A 203 -6.20 -15.50 -0.32
N GLN A 204 -5.36 -14.64 0.25
CA GLN A 204 -4.28 -14.98 1.17
C GLN A 204 -4.70 -14.81 2.64
N LEU A 205 -5.91 -14.28 2.89
CA LEU A 205 -6.49 -14.06 4.22
C LEU A 205 -7.46 -15.17 4.64
N VAL A 206 -7.40 -16.34 4.00
CA VAL A 206 -8.21 -17.49 4.34
C VAL A 206 -7.34 -18.73 4.57
N ASP A 207 -7.81 -19.63 5.45
CA ASP A 207 -7.19 -20.92 5.69
C ASP A 207 -7.60 -21.97 4.63
N ALA A 208 -7.10 -23.20 4.77
CA ALA A 208 -7.39 -24.30 3.85
C ALA A 208 -8.90 -24.69 3.83
N ASP A 209 -9.64 -24.35 4.87
CA ASP A 209 -11.08 -24.59 5.00
C ASP A 209 -11.90 -23.36 4.55
N ASN A 210 -11.24 -22.34 3.98
CA ASN A 210 -11.82 -21.08 3.51
C ASN A 210 -12.43 -20.22 4.64
N ASN A 211 -11.94 -20.37 5.89
CA ASN A 211 -12.27 -19.46 6.97
C ASN A 211 -11.31 -18.28 6.96
N GLN A 212 -11.84 -17.08 7.27
CA GLN A 212 -11.02 -15.89 7.37
C GLN A 212 -10.03 -16.01 8.52
N LEU A 213 -8.76 -15.68 8.25
CA LEU A 213 -7.73 -15.57 9.28
C LEU A 213 -8.03 -14.39 10.22
N ALA A 214 -7.65 -14.54 11.49
CA ALA A 214 -7.79 -13.47 12.47
C ALA A 214 -6.69 -12.40 12.30
N GLU A 215 -5.51 -12.81 11.85
CA GLU A 215 -4.30 -12.01 11.77
C GLU A 215 -3.65 -12.14 10.38
N LEU A 216 -2.96 -11.09 9.96
CA LEU A 216 -2.21 -11.05 8.70
C LEU A 216 -1.00 -11.99 8.78
N PRO A 217 -0.86 -12.99 7.89
CA PRO A 217 0.23 -13.96 7.97
C PRO A 217 1.53 -13.52 7.27
N PHE A 218 1.57 -12.32 6.69
CA PHE A 218 2.68 -11.78 5.91
C PHE A 218 2.84 -10.27 6.16
N TYR A 219 3.89 -9.65 5.62
CA TYR A 219 4.02 -8.20 5.56
C TYR A 219 3.14 -7.64 4.46
N GLY A 220 2.43 -6.55 4.74
CA GLY A 220 1.64 -5.81 3.74
C GLY A 220 2.27 -4.46 3.40
N LEU A 221 2.15 -4.03 2.15
CA LEU A 221 2.41 -2.66 1.73
C LEU A 221 1.13 -2.13 1.06
N TYR A 222 0.65 -0.98 1.50
CA TYR A 222 -0.63 -0.42 1.06
C TYR A 222 -0.50 1.01 0.60
N ASN A 223 -0.81 1.28 -0.65
CA ASN A 223 -0.95 2.62 -1.19
C ASN A 223 -2.28 3.22 -0.71
N VAL A 224 -2.22 4.17 0.23
CA VAL A 224 -3.41 4.79 0.83
C VAL A 224 -4.20 5.61 -0.20
N THR A 225 -3.49 6.26 -1.14
CA THR A 225 -4.10 7.17 -2.12
C THR A 225 -4.93 6.43 -3.15
N THR A 226 -4.39 5.36 -3.72
CA THR A 226 -4.99 4.61 -4.83
C THR A 226 -5.63 3.30 -4.38
N GLN A 227 -5.44 2.91 -3.12
CA GLN A 227 -6.05 1.77 -2.45
C GLN A 227 -5.60 0.40 -3.00
N GLU A 228 -4.36 0.30 -3.48
CA GLU A 228 -3.73 -0.95 -3.88
C GLU A 228 -2.93 -1.59 -2.74
N GLY A 229 -3.05 -2.91 -2.63
CA GLY A 229 -2.42 -3.71 -1.58
C GLY A 229 -1.46 -4.75 -2.13
N PHE A 230 -0.27 -4.78 -1.56
CA PHE A 230 0.81 -5.71 -1.87
C PHE A 230 0.99 -6.70 -0.73
N SER A 231 1.30 -7.95 -1.04
CA SER A 231 1.72 -8.96 -0.09
C SER A 231 3.23 -9.19 -0.16
N GLY A 232 3.87 -9.31 1.01
CA GLY A 232 5.30 -9.55 1.11
C GLY A 232 5.65 -11.04 0.93
N LEU A 233 6.68 -11.32 0.13
CA LEU A 233 7.24 -12.66 -0.11
C LEU A 233 8.69 -12.70 0.40
N PHE A 234 9.06 -13.81 1.06
CA PHE A 234 10.44 -14.12 1.49
C PHE A 234 11.06 -15.14 0.56
#